data_33ad3b819748649724bb21bd4805ca0a
#
_entry.id   33ad3b819748649724bb21bd4805ca0a
#
_cell.length_a   1.000
_cell.length_b   1.000
_cell.length_c   1.000
_cell.angle_alpha   90.00
_cell.angle_beta   90.00
_cell.angle_gamma   90.00
#
_symmetry.space_group_name_H-M   'P 1'
#
loop_
_entity.id
_entity.type
_entity.pdbx_description
1 polymer ?
#
loop_
_entity_poly.entity_id
_entity_poly.type
_entity_poly.pdbx_seq_one_letter_code
_entity_poly.pdbx_strand_id
1 'polypeptide(L)'
;MMFSFIAFTVSLFYASVAFNPLHHSGPASPYFDAPSQFGIPKETPDGCIVDQAAYILRHGSRYPEPGSYTGWQNLYNKFQSHTYSARGPLKFISSWVPPIDDVDHQPLYLSSTGAGEAFALGVDLRKRYHFTPGGDNFTAWSAGQQRCVDTTTCFLRGYLSQGNYINDTDSNRGHIVTLPDSVNDTFADSLTTSASCPAYAKADNGSAISSAYRALYQSAVADRLNQFLEGDLVLDETDVGVMGDLCGFLYEVSGDRRFCDVFEESEWLDYEYAHDLNYYYGSGPGNALSATVGYPWVKAISDLFQVGPNKTVEGGTLVPPPLIMGFSHDNNLPPIISALGLWNTSASGIYPLSKTQRRPDRTFRSSYLVAFRGYVALERLSCSTWSSSDSVYHVANQTTIASTGDESVYVRVRVNNAPVPIPGCAYGPGSTCPLDHFASYVNEDMKAVAGNFGERCGLEESVDTLQFLTQDSDSYGHQIVSI
;
A
#
# COMPACT_ATOMS: atom_id res chain seq x y z
N MET A 1 27.56 48.43 39.88
CA MET A 1 27.32 47.89 38.52
C MET A 1 26.31 46.76 38.64
N MET A 2 25.03 47.02 38.25
CA MET A 2 23.96 46.05 38.25
C MET A 2 23.85 45.48 36.86
N PHE A 3 24.13 44.21 36.68
CA PHE A 3 23.91 43.49 35.41
C PHE A 3 22.47 42.98 35.35
N SER A 4 21.67 43.54 34.44
CA SER A 4 20.32 43.07 34.13
C SER A 4 20.42 41.89 33.15
N PHE A 5 20.02 40.71 33.57
CA PHE A 5 19.85 39.54 32.67
C PHE A 5 18.50 39.65 31.98
N ILE A 6 18.50 39.89 30.68
CA ILE A 6 17.32 39.75 29.83
C ILE A 6 17.20 38.30 29.43
N ALA A 7 16.18 37.61 29.98
CA ALA A 7 15.83 36.23 29.55
C ALA A 7 15.02 36.32 28.25
N PHE A 8 15.60 35.82 27.14
CA PHE A 8 14.88 35.59 25.89
C PHE A 8 14.08 34.31 26.01
N THR A 9 12.78 34.39 26.14
CA THR A 9 11.88 33.23 25.95
C THR A 9 11.68 33.00 24.46
N VAL A 10 12.28 31.95 23.92
CA VAL A 10 12.00 31.44 22.57
C VAL A 10 10.68 30.66 22.62
N SER A 11 9.59 31.26 22.18
CA SER A 11 8.33 30.56 21.96
C SER A 11 8.45 29.70 20.69
N LEU A 12 8.61 28.42 20.84
CA LEU A 12 8.49 27.45 19.75
C LEU A 12 7.01 27.40 19.34
N PHE A 13 6.66 28.08 18.28
CA PHE A 13 5.39 27.86 17.59
C PHE A 13 5.44 26.50 16.87
N TYR A 14 4.87 25.49 17.47
CA TYR A 14 4.49 24.28 16.72
C TYR A 14 3.34 24.71 15.80
N ALA A 15 3.60 24.85 14.51
CA ALA A 15 2.55 24.90 13.52
C ALA A 15 1.80 23.55 13.60
N SER A 16 0.60 23.54 14.13
CA SER A 16 -0.28 22.38 14.02
C SER A 16 -0.57 22.18 12.54
N VAL A 17 -0.15 21.04 11.99
CA VAL A 17 -0.56 20.64 10.64
C VAL A 17 -2.08 20.53 10.69
N ALA A 18 -2.77 21.29 9.83
CA ALA A 18 -4.24 21.22 9.75
C ALA A 18 -4.67 19.76 9.44
N PHE A 19 -5.70 19.32 10.14
CA PHE A 19 -6.28 17.99 9.91
C PHE A 19 -6.72 17.85 8.44
N ASN A 20 -6.35 16.75 7.79
CA ASN A 20 -6.71 16.48 6.40
C ASN A 20 -7.55 15.18 6.31
N PRO A 21 -8.85 15.27 6.08
CA PRO A 21 -9.73 14.10 5.96
C PRO A 21 -9.26 13.06 4.94
N LEU A 22 -8.62 13.49 3.85
CA LEU A 22 -8.10 12.59 2.81
C LEU A 22 -6.99 11.65 3.31
N HIS A 23 -6.31 12.00 4.41
CA HIS A 23 -5.33 11.11 5.05
C HIS A 23 -5.97 10.13 6.05
N HIS A 24 -7.31 10.19 6.19
CA HIS A 24 -8.11 9.38 7.11
C HIS A 24 -9.30 8.69 6.42
N SER A 25 -9.28 8.64 5.08
CA SER A 25 -10.35 8.04 4.26
C SER A 25 -10.17 6.53 4.04
N GLY A 26 -9.32 5.86 4.84
CA GLY A 26 -9.09 4.42 4.74
C GLY A 26 -8.64 3.99 3.33
N PRO A 27 -9.28 2.96 2.73
CA PRO A 27 -8.93 2.50 1.38
C PRO A 27 -9.29 3.49 0.26
N ALA A 28 -10.10 4.51 0.53
CA ALA A 28 -10.42 5.58 -0.41
C ALA A 28 -9.47 6.78 -0.27
N SER A 29 -8.47 6.72 0.59
CA SER A 29 -7.44 7.76 0.68
C SER A 29 -6.67 7.85 -0.64
N PRO A 30 -6.43 9.08 -1.17
CA PRO A 30 -5.39 9.30 -2.16
C PRO A 30 -4.04 8.84 -1.61
N TYR A 31 -3.09 8.59 -2.51
CA TYR A 31 -1.73 8.27 -2.04
C TYR A 31 -1.09 9.48 -1.34
N PHE A 32 -0.44 9.19 -0.24
CA PHE A 32 0.51 10.09 0.43
C PHE A 32 1.61 9.27 1.10
N ASP A 33 2.77 9.88 1.28
CA ASP A 33 3.84 9.27 2.06
C ASP A 33 3.37 9.09 3.51
N ALA A 34 3.35 7.86 4.00
CA ALA A 34 2.98 7.61 5.37
C ALA A 34 3.95 8.34 6.32
N PRO A 35 3.47 8.90 7.42
CA PRO A 35 4.34 9.55 8.40
C PRO A 35 5.28 8.53 9.03
N SER A 36 6.48 8.98 9.43
CA SER A 36 7.43 8.14 10.16
C SER A 36 6.91 7.85 11.57
N GLN A 37 6.21 6.72 11.72
CA GLN A 37 5.61 6.29 13.00
C GLN A 37 6.63 5.73 13.97
N PHE A 38 7.82 5.34 13.47
CA PHE A 38 8.89 4.71 14.25
C PHE A 38 10.12 5.61 14.41
N GLY A 39 10.05 6.85 13.94
CA GLY A 39 11.17 7.79 14.00
C GLY A 39 12.36 7.43 13.10
N ILE A 40 12.18 6.49 12.17
CA ILE A 40 13.23 6.06 11.24
C ILE A 40 13.25 7.00 10.04
N PRO A 41 14.41 7.57 9.67
CA PRO A 41 14.54 8.39 8.46
C PRO A 41 14.22 7.60 7.21
N LYS A 42 13.55 8.24 6.25
CA LYS A 42 13.19 7.61 4.96
C LYS A 42 14.35 7.52 3.97
N GLU A 43 15.37 8.31 4.18
CA GLU A 43 16.58 8.34 3.36
C GLU A 43 17.35 7.01 3.48
N THR A 44 18.17 6.71 2.47
CA THR A 44 19.10 5.58 2.58
C THR A 44 20.15 5.92 3.63
N PRO A 45 20.47 5.00 4.57
CA PRO A 45 21.48 5.24 5.58
C PRO A 45 22.83 5.57 4.95
N ASP A 46 23.61 6.45 5.61
CA ASP A 46 24.94 6.81 5.17
C ASP A 46 25.84 5.57 5.01
N GLY A 47 26.62 5.54 3.95
CA GLY A 47 27.47 4.40 3.63
C GLY A 47 26.76 3.21 2.99
N CYS A 48 25.46 3.29 2.76
CA CYS A 48 24.68 2.25 2.11
C CYS A 48 24.16 2.68 0.73
N ILE A 49 24.01 1.71 -0.17
CA ILE A 49 23.27 1.86 -1.42
C ILE A 49 22.16 0.80 -1.48
N VAL A 50 21.03 1.14 -2.08
CA VAL A 50 20.02 0.13 -2.43
C VAL A 50 20.42 -0.46 -3.76
N ASP A 51 20.69 -1.76 -3.80
CA ASP A 51 21.09 -2.49 -5.02
C ASP A 51 19.99 -3.38 -5.61
N GLN A 52 18.95 -3.67 -4.81
CA GLN A 52 17.75 -4.37 -5.25
C GLN A 52 16.54 -3.91 -4.43
N ALA A 53 15.37 -3.83 -5.06
CA ALA A 53 14.13 -3.48 -4.37
C ALA A 53 12.97 -4.30 -4.94
N ALA A 54 12.04 -4.72 -4.06
CA ALA A 54 10.85 -5.45 -4.42
C ALA A 54 9.61 -4.74 -3.87
N TYR A 55 8.64 -4.51 -4.73
CA TYR A 55 7.40 -3.81 -4.43
C TYR A 55 6.20 -4.70 -4.70
N ILE A 56 5.23 -4.67 -3.80
CA ILE A 56 3.87 -5.08 -4.09
C ILE A 56 2.95 -3.88 -3.86
N LEU A 57 2.16 -3.53 -4.89
CA LEU A 57 1.35 -2.33 -4.91
C LEU A 57 -0.12 -2.65 -5.10
N ARG A 58 -0.95 -1.81 -4.52
CA ARG A 58 -2.33 -1.66 -4.93
C ARG A 58 -2.41 -0.90 -6.26
N HIS A 59 -3.36 -1.23 -7.12
CA HIS A 59 -3.69 -0.43 -8.31
C HIS A 59 -3.93 1.05 -7.95
N GLY A 60 -3.80 1.95 -8.91
CA GLY A 60 -4.06 3.38 -8.77
C GLY A 60 -5.52 3.71 -8.46
N SER A 61 -5.80 4.99 -8.27
CA SER A 61 -7.16 5.50 -8.03
C SER A 61 -8.11 5.08 -9.16
N ARG A 62 -9.32 4.72 -8.79
CA ARG A 62 -10.33 4.14 -9.68
C ARG A 62 -11.72 4.64 -9.40
N TYR A 63 -12.61 4.42 -10.35
CA TYR A 63 -14.05 4.54 -10.14
C TYR A 63 -14.55 3.52 -9.11
N PRO A 64 -15.70 3.79 -8.46
CA PRO A 64 -16.23 2.92 -7.41
C PRO A 64 -16.58 1.53 -7.94
N GLU A 65 -16.76 0.60 -7.04
CA GLU A 65 -17.37 -0.69 -7.34
C GLU A 65 -18.86 -0.52 -7.61
N PRO A 66 -19.49 -1.45 -8.37
CA PRO A 66 -20.91 -1.39 -8.67
C PRO A 66 -21.81 -1.24 -7.43
N GLY A 67 -21.47 -1.93 -6.34
CA GLY A 67 -22.20 -1.82 -5.07
C GLY A 67 -22.08 -0.44 -4.42
N SER A 68 -20.87 0.14 -4.39
CA SER A 68 -20.64 1.50 -3.89
C SER A 68 -21.36 2.53 -4.75
N TYR A 69 -21.32 2.37 -6.08
CA TYR A 69 -22.04 3.23 -7.00
C TYR A 69 -23.56 3.18 -6.77
N THR A 70 -24.12 1.99 -6.53
CA THR A 70 -25.54 1.84 -6.16
C THR A 70 -25.85 2.63 -4.88
N GLY A 71 -24.97 2.60 -3.88
CA GLY A 71 -25.10 3.41 -2.67
C GLY A 71 -25.13 4.91 -2.97
N TRP A 72 -24.26 5.39 -3.88
CA TRP A 72 -24.24 6.80 -4.29
C TRP A 72 -25.52 7.20 -5.02
N GLN A 73 -26.05 6.34 -5.91
CA GLN A 73 -27.32 6.57 -6.60
C GLN A 73 -28.49 6.63 -5.61
N ASN A 74 -28.52 5.75 -4.64
CA ASN A 74 -29.57 5.75 -3.62
C ASN A 74 -29.53 7.04 -2.79
N LEU A 75 -28.34 7.48 -2.38
CA LEU A 75 -28.19 8.74 -1.68
C LEU A 75 -28.61 9.96 -2.53
N TYR A 76 -28.20 9.98 -3.80
CA TYR A 76 -28.63 11.01 -4.75
C TYR A 76 -30.16 11.03 -4.93
N ASN A 77 -30.76 9.88 -5.16
CA ASN A 77 -32.22 9.77 -5.31
C ASN A 77 -32.96 10.21 -4.04
N LYS A 78 -32.40 9.90 -2.85
CA LYS A 78 -32.92 10.36 -1.56
C LYS A 78 -32.89 11.89 -1.49
N PHE A 79 -31.79 12.54 -1.89
CA PHE A 79 -31.71 14.00 -1.93
C PHE A 79 -32.66 14.63 -2.93
N GLN A 80 -32.97 13.98 -4.07
CA GLN A 80 -33.85 14.52 -5.09
C GLN A 80 -35.35 14.29 -4.79
N SER A 81 -35.67 13.28 -3.98
CA SER A 81 -37.07 12.88 -3.72
C SER A 81 -37.72 13.57 -2.52
N HIS A 82 -36.95 14.33 -1.73
CA HIS A 82 -37.43 15.02 -0.53
C HIS A 82 -37.47 16.54 -0.72
N THR A 83 -38.34 17.19 0.05
CA THR A 83 -38.44 18.66 0.09
C THR A 83 -37.75 19.18 1.34
N TYR A 84 -36.60 19.82 1.17
CA TYR A 84 -35.81 20.30 2.29
C TYR A 84 -35.02 21.56 1.96
N SER A 85 -34.54 22.24 3.00
CA SER A 85 -33.44 23.18 2.95
C SER A 85 -32.26 22.64 3.73
N ALA A 86 -31.04 22.86 3.21
CA ALA A 86 -29.79 22.43 3.83
C ALA A 86 -28.87 23.62 4.11
N ARG A 87 -28.22 23.62 5.29
CA ARG A 87 -27.29 24.67 5.69
C ARG A 87 -25.94 24.09 6.15
N GLY A 88 -25.02 24.98 6.45
CA GLY A 88 -23.70 24.58 6.96
C GLY A 88 -22.96 23.63 6.02
N PRO A 89 -22.42 22.52 6.52
CA PRO A 89 -21.64 21.57 5.71
C PRO A 89 -22.47 20.83 4.66
N LEU A 90 -23.80 20.82 4.79
CA LEU A 90 -24.71 20.13 3.87
C LEU A 90 -25.29 21.00 2.76
N LYS A 91 -24.98 22.31 2.71
CA LYS A 91 -25.59 23.25 1.77
C LYS A 91 -25.49 22.87 0.28
N PHE A 92 -24.57 21.99 -0.09
CA PHE A 92 -24.31 21.57 -1.47
C PHE A 92 -25.11 20.36 -1.93
N ILE A 93 -25.71 19.56 -1.01
CA ILE A 93 -26.31 18.25 -1.35
C ILE A 93 -27.47 18.32 -2.32
N SER A 94 -28.23 19.43 -2.33
CA SER A 94 -29.34 19.62 -3.29
C SER A 94 -28.88 19.75 -4.74
N SER A 95 -27.61 20.13 -4.97
CA SER A 95 -27.02 20.29 -6.30
C SER A 95 -25.95 19.21 -6.61
N TRP A 96 -25.71 18.29 -5.68
CA TRP A 96 -24.73 17.23 -5.91
C TRP A 96 -25.27 16.17 -6.87
N VAL A 97 -24.40 15.73 -7.78
CA VAL A 97 -24.65 14.64 -8.72
C VAL A 97 -23.47 13.68 -8.66
N PRO A 98 -23.68 12.36 -8.61
CA PRO A 98 -22.58 11.40 -8.69
C PRO A 98 -21.79 11.57 -9.99
N PRO A 99 -20.45 11.64 -9.96
CA PRO A 99 -19.62 11.89 -11.14
C PRO A 99 -19.35 10.60 -11.92
N ILE A 100 -20.39 9.93 -12.37
CA ILE A 100 -20.35 8.73 -13.20
C ILE A 100 -21.14 9.04 -14.48
N ASP A 101 -20.44 9.18 -15.58
CA ASP A 101 -21.01 9.50 -16.88
C ASP A 101 -21.35 8.25 -17.70
N ASP A 102 -20.62 7.17 -17.48
CA ASP A 102 -20.77 5.88 -18.16
C ASP A 102 -20.81 4.74 -17.14
N VAL A 103 -22.03 4.32 -16.81
CA VAL A 103 -22.31 3.30 -15.77
C VAL A 103 -21.80 1.91 -16.18
N ASP A 104 -21.73 1.64 -17.47
CA ASP A 104 -21.36 0.33 -17.99
C ASP A 104 -19.84 0.14 -18.09
N HIS A 105 -19.06 1.23 -18.22
CA HIS A 105 -17.63 1.14 -18.50
C HIS A 105 -16.73 1.81 -17.44
N GLN A 106 -17.25 2.73 -16.60
CA GLN A 106 -16.42 3.38 -15.58
C GLN A 106 -16.24 2.56 -14.29
N PRO A 107 -17.26 1.88 -13.73
CA PRO A 107 -17.08 1.14 -12.49
C PRO A 107 -15.91 0.15 -12.54
N LEU A 108 -15.08 0.13 -11.48
CA LEU A 108 -13.86 -0.66 -11.34
C LEU A 108 -12.67 -0.25 -12.22
N TYR A 109 -12.85 0.61 -13.22
CA TYR A 109 -11.75 1.03 -14.09
C TYR A 109 -10.88 2.11 -13.44
N LEU A 110 -9.62 2.14 -13.83
CA LEU A 110 -8.65 3.14 -13.40
C LEU A 110 -9.12 4.55 -13.77
N SER A 111 -9.03 5.51 -12.84
CA SER A 111 -9.31 6.91 -13.13
C SER A 111 -8.12 7.58 -13.83
N SER A 112 -8.35 8.74 -14.44
CA SER A 112 -7.27 9.54 -15.01
C SER A 112 -6.26 9.98 -13.95
N THR A 113 -6.73 10.25 -12.72
CA THR A 113 -5.86 10.53 -11.56
C THR A 113 -4.98 9.33 -11.26
N GLY A 114 -5.55 8.13 -11.17
CA GLY A 114 -4.79 6.90 -10.91
C GLY A 114 -3.76 6.59 -11.98
N ALA A 115 -4.07 6.87 -13.25
CA ALA A 115 -3.10 6.74 -14.35
C ALA A 115 -1.93 7.71 -14.19
N GLY A 116 -2.20 8.98 -13.86
CA GLY A 116 -1.18 10.00 -13.61
C GLY A 116 -0.30 9.67 -12.41
N GLU A 117 -0.89 9.20 -11.31
CA GLU A 117 -0.17 8.77 -10.11
C GLU A 117 0.75 7.57 -10.36
N ALA A 118 0.29 6.58 -11.14
CA ALA A 118 1.10 5.43 -11.50
C ALA A 118 2.30 5.84 -12.36
N PHE A 119 2.11 6.74 -13.34
CA PHE A 119 3.18 7.33 -14.13
C PHE A 119 4.19 8.07 -13.25
N ALA A 120 3.73 8.93 -12.36
CA ALA A 120 4.59 9.68 -11.42
C ALA A 120 5.43 8.75 -10.54
N LEU A 121 4.84 7.64 -10.03
CA LEU A 121 5.57 6.63 -9.28
C LEU A 121 6.72 6.03 -10.10
N GLY A 122 6.49 5.74 -11.37
CA GLY A 122 7.53 5.24 -12.28
C GLY A 122 8.72 6.20 -12.37
N VAL A 123 8.43 7.48 -12.56
CA VAL A 123 9.44 8.55 -12.59
C VAL A 123 10.19 8.64 -11.26
N ASP A 124 9.46 8.57 -10.13
CA ASP A 124 10.04 8.71 -8.80
C ASP A 124 10.95 7.53 -8.43
N LEU A 125 10.55 6.30 -8.73
CA LEU A 125 11.39 5.13 -8.47
C LEU A 125 12.61 5.09 -9.39
N ARG A 126 12.49 5.55 -10.64
CA ARG A 126 13.64 5.72 -11.53
C ARG A 126 14.68 6.69 -10.96
N LYS A 127 14.23 7.81 -10.41
CA LYS A 127 15.09 8.79 -9.75
C LYS A 127 15.67 8.28 -8.42
N ARG A 128 14.89 7.51 -7.68
CA ARG A 128 15.29 7.02 -6.35
C ARG A 128 16.43 6.02 -6.41
N TYR A 129 16.32 5.05 -7.30
CA TYR A 129 17.23 3.91 -7.32
C TYR A 129 18.29 3.99 -8.42
N HIS A 130 18.08 4.78 -9.47
CA HIS A 130 18.97 4.87 -10.63
C HIS A 130 19.28 3.50 -11.27
N PHE A 131 18.43 2.49 -11.07
CA PHE A 131 18.58 1.21 -11.73
C PHE A 131 18.46 1.40 -13.23
N THR A 132 19.45 0.90 -13.96
CA THR A 132 19.35 0.86 -15.41
C THR A 132 18.37 -0.24 -15.78
N PRO A 133 17.33 0.02 -16.60
CA PRO A 133 16.54 -1.06 -17.18
C PRO A 133 17.52 -1.93 -17.96
N GLY A 134 17.68 -3.18 -17.54
CA GLY A 134 18.59 -4.11 -18.19
C GLY A 134 18.06 -4.49 -19.57
N GLY A 135 18.82 -4.25 -20.62
CA GLY A 135 18.50 -4.73 -21.97
C GLY A 135 17.12 -4.30 -22.48
N ASP A 136 16.48 -5.17 -23.24
CA ASP A 136 15.32 -4.85 -24.06
C ASP A 136 14.00 -4.83 -23.27
N ASN A 137 13.91 -5.49 -22.13
CA ASN A 137 12.65 -5.68 -21.43
C ASN A 137 12.78 -5.53 -19.91
N PHE A 138 12.26 -4.44 -19.38
CA PHE A 138 11.99 -4.33 -17.95
C PHE A 138 10.68 -5.04 -17.64
N THR A 139 10.74 -6.16 -16.92
CA THR A 139 9.57 -6.96 -16.58
C THR A 139 8.90 -6.47 -15.30
N ALA A 140 7.58 -6.31 -15.35
CA ALA A 140 6.71 -6.08 -14.20
C ALA A 140 5.56 -7.09 -14.21
N TRP A 141 5.08 -7.47 -13.04
CA TRP A 141 4.02 -8.46 -12.88
C TRP A 141 2.72 -7.78 -12.44
N SER A 142 1.61 -8.19 -13.02
CA SER A 142 0.29 -7.63 -12.75
C SER A 142 -0.73 -8.73 -12.44
N ALA A 143 -1.58 -8.52 -11.45
CA ALA A 143 -2.82 -9.26 -11.32
C ALA A 143 -3.72 -9.04 -12.53
N GLY A 144 -4.59 -10.00 -12.86
CA GLY A 144 -5.30 -10.08 -14.14
C GLY A 144 -6.40 -9.03 -14.36
N GLN A 145 -6.80 -8.29 -13.34
CA GLN A 145 -7.85 -7.28 -13.48
C GLN A 145 -7.34 -6.02 -14.23
N GLN A 146 -8.16 -5.49 -15.13
CA GLN A 146 -7.79 -4.42 -16.04
C GLN A 146 -7.15 -3.21 -15.33
N ARG A 147 -7.68 -2.77 -14.19
CA ARG A 147 -7.10 -1.64 -13.43
C ARG A 147 -5.68 -1.90 -12.93
N CYS A 148 -5.31 -3.15 -12.66
CA CYS A 148 -3.94 -3.52 -12.29
C CYS A 148 -3.02 -3.45 -13.51
N VAL A 149 -3.45 -3.98 -14.65
CA VAL A 149 -2.73 -3.94 -15.92
C VAL A 149 -2.53 -2.49 -16.39
N ASP A 150 -3.57 -1.65 -16.29
CA ASP A 150 -3.49 -0.24 -16.64
C ASP A 150 -2.54 0.53 -15.71
N THR A 151 -2.59 0.25 -14.41
CA THR A 151 -1.64 0.83 -13.44
C THR A 151 -0.20 0.45 -13.79
N THR A 152 0.03 -0.83 -14.11
CA THR A 152 1.35 -1.33 -14.52
C THR A 152 1.82 -0.65 -15.81
N THR A 153 0.94 -0.52 -16.80
CA THR A 153 1.22 0.16 -18.07
C THR A 153 1.64 1.62 -17.85
N CYS A 154 0.89 2.36 -17.04
CA CYS A 154 1.20 3.75 -16.74
C CYS A 154 2.51 3.89 -15.94
N PHE A 155 2.75 2.99 -14.96
CA PHE A 155 4.01 2.92 -14.24
C PHE A 155 5.21 2.72 -15.19
N LEU A 156 5.13 1.73 -16.07
CA LEU A 156 6.20 1.42 -17.02
C LEU A 156 6.50 2.61 -17.93
N ARG A 157 5.48 3.29 -18.43
CA ARG A 157 5.66 4.52 -19.23
C ARG A 157 6.40 5.60 -18.45
N GLY A 158 6.11 5.79 -17.16
CA GLY A 158 6.83 6.72 -16.31
C GLY A 158 8.27 6.30 -16.04
N TYR A 159 8.48 5.03 -15.70
CA TYR A 159 9.79 4.49 -15.36
C TYR A 159 10.76 4.48 -16.55
N LEU A 160 10.28 4.13 -17.73
CA LEU A 160 11.07 4.00 -18.95
C LEU A 160 11.22 5.32 -19.74
N SER A 161 10.34 6.31 -19.51
CA SER A 161 10.36 7.60 -20.22
C SER A 161 11.66 8.39 -20.09
N GLN A 162 12.50 8.04 -19.13
CA GLN A 162 13.81 8.66 -18.91
C GLN A 162 14.96 7.86 -19.54
N GLY A 163 14.64 6.88 -20.36
CA GLY A 163 15.63 6.06 -21.05
C GLY A 163 16.19 6.70 -22.29
N ASN A 164 17.13 6.01 -22.92
CA ASN A 164 17.86 6.46 -24.08
C ASN A 164 17.21 5.98 -25.39
N TYR A 165 15.94 6.29 -25.58
CA TYR A 165 15.09 5.81 -26.68
C TYR A 165 15.46 6.37 -28.07
N ILE A 166 16.29 7.41 -28.14
CA ILE A 166 16.62 8.10 -29.42
C ILE A 166 17.49 7.24 -30.29
N ASN A 167 18.37 6.44 -29.71
CA ASN A 167 19.41 5.70 -30.47
C ASN A 167 19.03 4.24 -30.74
N ASP A 168 18.03 3.70 -30.07
CA ASP A 168 17.61 2.31 -30.20
C ASP A 168 16.12 2.16 -29.89
N THR A 169 15.33 1.84 -30.89
CA THR A 169 13.88 1.67 -30.78
C THR A 169 13.46 0.43 -30.00
N ASP A 170 14.39 -0.51 -29.77
CA ASP A 170 14.15 -1.75 -29.04
C ASP A 170 14.59 -1.65 -27.60
N SER A 171 15.33 -0.63 -27.20
CA SER A 171 15.65 -0.34 -25.82
C SER A 171 14.48 0.39 -25.10
N ASN A 172 14.36 0.21 -23.79
CA ASN A 172 13.31 0.81 -22.95
C ASN A 172 11.89 0.28 -23.22
N ARG A 173 11.76 -1.00 -23.51
CA ARG A 173 10.45 -1.66 -23.54
C ARG A 173 10.08 -2.21 -22.17
N GLY A 174 8.83 -1.99 -21.77
CA GLY A 174 8.22 -2.63 -20.61
C GLY A 174 7.56 -3.93 -21.03
N HIS A 175 7.82 -4.99 -20.30
CA HIS A 175 7.13 -6.26 -20.41
C HIS A 175 6.22 -6.46 -19.20
N ILE A 176 4.92 -6.61 -19.45
CA ILE A 176 3.95 -6.94 -18.40
C ILE A 176 3.67 -8.44 -18.49
N VAL A 177 3.91 -9.12 -17.39
CA VAL A 177 3.45 -10.49 -17.14
C VAL A 177 2.16 -10.42 -16.35
N THR A 178 1.05 -10.80 -16.99
CA THR A 178 -0.28 -10.80 -16.36
C THR A 178 -0.57 -12.16 -15.78
N LEU A 179 -0.81 -12.21 -14.48
CA LEU A 179 -1.06 -13.42 -13.72
C LEU A 179 -2.56 -13.57 -13.44
N PRO A 180 -3.08 -14.81 -13.35
CA PRO A 180 -4.49 -15.03 -13.02
C PRO A 180 -4.82 -14.50 -11.62
N ASP A 181 -6.02 -13.91 -11.46
CA ASP A 181 -6.49 -13.32 -10.19
C ASP A 181 -6.97 -14.35 -9.17
N SER A 182 -7.32 -15.53 -9.63
CA SER A 182 -7.77 -16.60 -8.73
C SER A 182 -7.71 -17.91 -9.45
N VAL A 183 -7.25 -18.94 -8.81
CA VAL A 183 -7.73 -20.31 -8.94
C VAL A 183 -6.92 -21.18 -8.00
N ASN A 184 -7.53 -22.17 -7.39
CA ASN A 184 -6.92 -23.01 -6.37
C ASN A 184 -5.68 -23.77 -6.86
N ASP A 185 -5.59 -24.04 -8.16
CA ASP A 185 -4.51 -24.78 -8.82
C ASP A 185 -3.39 -23.88 -9.39
N THR A 186 -3.53 -22.56 -9.32
CA THR A 186 -2.55 -21.58 -9.84
C THR A 186 -1.90 -20.74 -8.76
N PHE A 187 -1.85 -21.22 -7.54
CA PHE A 187 -1.35 -20.47 -6.40
C PHE A 187 0.03 -19.84 -6.64
N ALA A 188 1.00 -20.63 -7.16
CA ALA A 188 2.35 -20.17 -7.40
C ALA A 188 2.46 -19.12 -8.54
N ASP A 189 1.39 -18.97 -9.32
CA ASP A 189 1.33 -18.10 -10.49
C ASP A 189 0.42 -16.89 -10.26
N SER A 190 0.24 -16.46 -9.03
CA SER A 190 -0.68 -15.38 -8.67
C SER A 190 -0.08 -14.35 -7.72
N LEU A 191 -0.46 -13.08 -7.94
CA LEU A 191 -0.27 -11.98 -6.97
C LEU A 191 -1.46 -11.83 -6.01
N THR A 192 -2.48 -12.69 -6.15
CA THR A 192 -3.70 -12.69 -5.32
C THR A 192 -3.86 -14.01 -4.58
N THR A 193 -2.81 -14.40 -3.84
CA THR A 193 -2.75 -15.67 -3.10
C THR A 193 -3.90 -15.86 -2.11
N SER A 194 -4.52 -14.78 -1.65
CA SER A 194 -5.75 -14.82 -0.83
C SER A 194 -6.91 -15.48 -1.56
N ALA A 195 -7.04 -15.27 -2.88
CA ALA A 195 -8.09 -15.86 -3.70
C ALA A 195 -7.86 -17.36 -3.97
N SER A 196 -6.61 -17.81 -3.89
CA SER A 196 -6.22 -19.21 -4.04
C SER A 196 -6.32 -20.03 -2.74
N CYS A 197 -6.81 -19.42 -1.64
CA CYS A 197 -6.91 -20.05 -0.33
C CYS A 197 -8.39 -20.12 0.13
N PRO A 198 -9.11 -21.25 -0.11
CA PRO A 198 -10.53 -21.37 0.24
C PRO A 198 -10.85 -21.18 1.72
N ALA A 199 -9.91 -21.51 2.60
CA ALA A 199 -10.06 -21.35 4.04
C ALA A 199 -9.94 -19.89 4.48
N TYR A 200 -9.23 -19.06 3.71
CA TYR A 200 -8.95 -17.65 4.06
C TYR A 200 -10.22 -16.80 4.12
N ALA A 201 -11.10 -16.94 3.14
CA ALA A 201 -12.37 -16.22 3.12
C ALA A 201 -13.27 -16.55 4.32
N LYS A 202 -13.18 -17.80 4.84
CA LYS A 202 -13.93 -18.23 6.04
C LYS A 202 -13.35 -17.65 7.34
N ALA A 203 -12.06 -17.30 7.33
CA ALA A 203 -11.37 -16.68 8.46
C ALA A 203 -11.54 -15.16 8.49
N ASP A 204 -12.09 -14.55 7.45
CA ASP A 204 -12.35 -13.11 7.36
C ASP A 204 -13.50 -12.71 8.28
N ASN A 205 -13.18 -11.93 9.30
CA ASN A 205 -14.12 -11.33 10.23
C ASN A 205 -14.14 -9.79 10.14
N GLY A 206 -13.39 -9.21 9.23
CA GLY A 206 -13.17 -7.77 9.14
C GLY A 206 -14.44 -6.98 8.95
N SER A 207 -15.27 -7.37 7.98
CA SER A 207 -16.53 -6.68 7.68
C SER A 207 -17.51 -6.68 8.86
N ALA A 208 -17.69 -7.82 9.53
CA ALA A 208 -18.59 -7.93 10.67
C ALA A 208 -18.13 -7.06 11.85
N ILE A 209 -16.81 -7.07 12.14
CA ILE A 209 -16.22 -6.28 13.23
C ILE A 209 -16.28 -4.77 12.91
N SER A 210 -15.97 -4.39 11.69
CA SER A 210 -16.09 -3.01 11.21
C SER A 210 -17.52 -2.49 11.31
N SER A 211 -18.50 -3.28 10.86
CA SER A 211 -19.92 -2.91 10.93
C SER A 211 -20.41 -2.75 12.37
N ALA A 212 -19.98 -3.64 13.28
CA ALA A 212 -20.30 -3.52 14.69
C ALA A 212 -19.71 -2.24 15.32
N TYR A 213 -18.49 -1.84 14.91
CA TYR A 213 -17.89 -0.58 15.35
C TYR A 213 -18.60 0.65 14.77
N ARG A 214 -18.96 0.63 13.49
CA ARG A 214 -19.72 1.71 12.83
C ARG A 214 -21.02 2.01 13.55
N ALA A 215 -21.74 0.99 14.01
CA ALA A 215 -22.98 1.13 14.78
C ALA A 215 -22.79 1.89 16.12
N LEU A 216 -21.54 2.02 16.63
CA LEU A 216 -21.28 2.78 17.85
C LEU A 216 -21.29 4.29 17.67
N TYR A 217 -21.05 4.79 16.43
CA TYR A 217 -20.91 6.23 16.22
C TYR A 217 -21.79 6.82 15.12
N GLN A 218 -22.18 6.03 14.10
CA GLN A 218 -22.88 6.57 12.90
C GLN A 218 -24.23 7.19 13.22
N SER A 219 -24.98 6.65 14.19
CA SER A 219 -26.26 7.23 14.62
C SER A 219 -26.08 8.65 15.18
N ALA A 220 -25.13 8.86 16.04
CA ALA A 220 -24.84 10.19 16.60
C ALA A 220 -24.39 11.18 15.53
N VAL A 221 -23.65 10.73 14.52
CA VAL A 221 -23.26 11.54 13.37
C VAL A 221 -24.49 11.92 12.54
N ALA A 222 -25.39 10.98 12.24
CA ALA A 222 -26.64 11.23 11.56
C ALA A 222 -27.50 12.28 12.30
N ASP A 223 -27.64 12.13 13.60
CA ASP A 223 -28.38 13.07 14.46
C ASP A 223 -27.79 14.49 14.39
N ARG A 224 -26.46 14.62 14.43
CA ARG A 224 -25.77 15.90 14.26
C ARG A 224 -26.00 16.51 12.88
N LEU A 225 -25.91 15.72 11.83
CA LEU A 225 -26.10 16.18 10.45
C LEU A 225 -27.54 16.62 10.19
N ASN A 226 -28.52 15.91 10.74
CA ASN A 226 -29.94 16.27 10.62
C ASN A 226 -30.26 17.64 11.22
N GLN A 227 -29.44 18.18 12.12
CA GLN A 227 -29.62 19.55 12.65
C GLN A 227 -29.34 20.62 11.58
N PHE A 228 -28.69 20.28 10.46
CA PHE A 228 -28.46 21.19 9.33
C PHE A 228 -29.55 21.09 8.26
N LEU A 229 -30.58 20.27 8.46
CA LEU A 229 -31.67 20.04 7.53
C LEU A 229 -32.99 20.55 8.12
N GLU A 230 -33.82 21.14 7.26
CA GLU A 230 -35.19 21.52 7.56
C GLU A 230 -36.08 20.98 6.43
N GLY A 231 -37.20 20.31 6.75
CA GLY A 231 -38.06 19.64 5.80
C GLY A 231 -38.27 18.17 6.12
N ASP A 232 -38.47 17.36 5.12
CA ASP A 232 -38.77 15.93 5.27
C ASP A 232 -37.58 14.99 4.98
N LEU A 233 -36.42 15.52 4.59
CA LEU A 233 -35.20 14.74 4.44
C LEU A 233 -34.61 14.41 5.82
N VAL A 234 -34.42 13.11 6.08
CA VAL A 234 -33.75 12.59 7.29
C VAL A 234 -32.62 11.65 6.87
N LEU A 235 -31.40 11.97 7.29
CA LEU A 235 -30.22 11.11 7.10
C LEU A 235 -30.20 10.01 8.16
N ASP A 236 -29.74 8.83 7.78
CA ASP A 236 -29.56 7.67 8.64
C ASP A 236 -28.08 7.18 8.65
N GLU A 237 -27.81 6.12 9.38
CA GLU A 237 -26.47 5.53 9.52
C GLU A 237 -25.88 5.06 8.17
N THR A 238 -26.72 4.58 7.26
CA THR A 238 -26.31 4.15 5.93
C THR A 238 -25.83 5.33 5.10
N ASP A 239 -26.56 6.45 5.15
CA ASP A 239 -26.19 7.70 4.46
C ASP A 239 -24.85 8.22 4.97
N VAL A 240 -24.63 8.20 6.29
CA VAL A 240 -23.34 8.59 6.91
C VAL A 240 -22.21 7.75 6.36
N GLY A 241 -22.39 6.43 6.24
CA GLY A 241 -21.40 5.53 5.67
C GLY A 241 -21.05 5.89 4.23
N VAL A 242 -22.06 6.08 3.37
CA VAL A 242 -21.89 6.45 1.96
C VAL A 242 -21.22 7.82 1.82
N MET A 243 -21.62 8.80 2.64
CA MET A 243 -21.05 10.15 2.59
C MET A 243 -19.56 10.16 3.01
N GLY A 244 -19.16 9.29 3.95
CA GLY A 244 -17.75 9.10 4.32
C GLY A 244 -16.92 8.57 3.15
N ASP A 245 -17.41 7.53 2.46
CA ASP A 245 -16.72 6.94 1.30
C ASP A 245 -16.59 7.96 0.14
N LEU A 246 -17.57 8.84 -0.04
CA LEU A 246 -17.58 9.85 -1.10
C LEU A 246 -16.43 10.87 -0.99
N CYS A 247 -15.89 11.15 0.20
CA CYS A 247 -14.78 12.11 0.33
C CYS A 247 -13.58 11.71 -0.54
N GLY A 248 -13.01 10.53 -0.32
CA GLY A 248 -11.83 10.09 -1.02
C GLY A 248 -12.11 9.77 -2.49
N PHE A 249 -13.19 9.04 -2.78
CA PHE A 249 -13.52 8.67 -4.17
C PHE A 249 -13.82 9.88 -5.06
N LEU A 250 -14.61 10.85 -4.60
CA LEU A 250 -14.91 12.02 -5.43
C LEU A 250 -13.69 12.89 -5.67
N TYR A 251 -12.81 13.00 -4.66
CA TYR A 251 -11.56 13.71 -4.84
C TYR A 251 -10.70 13.08 -5.95
N GLU A 252 -10.60 11.74 -5.96
CA GLU A 252 -9.81 11.00 -6.93
C GLU A 252 -10.41 10.94 -8.34
N VAL A 253 -11.73 11.02 -8.45
CA VAL A 253 -12.43 10.92 -9.75
C VAL A 253 -12.63 12.30 -10.38
N SER A 254 -12.94 13.33 -9.58
CA SER A 254 -13.37 14.65 -10.06
C SER A 254 -12.73 15.85 -9.37
N GLY A 255 -11.90 15.63 -8.34
CA GLY A 255 -11.35 16.70 -7.52
C GLY A 255 -12.36 17.30 -6.51
N ASP A 256 -13.58 16.77 -6.43
CA ASP A 256 -14.60 17.26 -5.50
C ASP A 256 -14.32 16.78 -4.07
N ARG A 257 -14.12 17.71 -3.15
CA ARG A 257 -13.86 17.42 -1.75
C ARG A 257 -14.98 17.83 -0.79
N ARG A 258 -16.14 18.26 -1.30
CA ARG A 258 -17.24 18.79 -0.47
C ARG A 258 -17.69 17.81 0.62
N PHE A 259 -17.72 16.50 0.35
CA PHE A 259 -18.01 15.50 1.37
C PHE A 259 -16.91 15.36 2.44
N CYS A 260 -15.69 15.78 2.15
CA CYS A 260 -14.61 15.78 3.15
C CYS A 260 -14.87 16.76 4.29
N ASP A 261 -15.58 17.86 4.00
CA ASP A 261 -15.86 18.93 4.94
C ASP A 261 -17.20 18.73 5.72
N VAL A 262 -17.89 17.58 5.51
CA VAL A 262 -19.15 17.23 6.18
C VAL A 262 -18.94 16.79 7.61
N PHE A 263 -17.85 16.08 7.87
CA PHE A 263 -17.57 15.41 9.13
C PHE A 263 -16.56 16.18 9.99
N GLU A 264 -16.69 16.03 11.30
CA GLU A 264 -15.72 16.54 12.27
C GLU A 264 -14.48 15.64 12.33
N GLU A 265 -13.37 16.16 12.86
CA GLU A 265 -12.12 15.42 13.01
C GLU A 265 -12.32 14.10 13.77
N SER A 266 -13.06 14.12 14.88
CA SER A 266 -13.33 12.91 15.68
C SER A 266 -14.11 11.84 14.89
N GLU A 267 -15.03 12.26 14.03
CA GLU A 267 -15.83 11.38 13.19
C GLU A 267 -15.00 10.76 12.06
N TRP A 268 -14.08 11.53 11.48
CA TRP A 268 -13.09 11.01 10.53
C TRP A 268 -12.15 9.98 11.16
N LEU A 269 -11.72 10.21 12.40
CA LEU A 269 -10.87 9.26 13.12
C LEU A 269 -11.61 7.97 13.48
N ASP A 270 -12.93 8.02 13.72
CA ASP A 270 -13.76 6.82 13.90
C ASP A 270 -14.03 6.11 12.58
N TYR A 271 -14.25 6.85 11.50
CA TYR A 271 -14.37 6.31 10.15
C TYR A 271 -13.09 5.55 9.74
N GLU A 272 -11.90 6.16 9.90
CA GLU A 272 -10.61 5.50 9.65
C GLU A 272 -10.48 4.23 10.50
N TYR A 273 -10.82 4.30 11.79
CA TYR A 273 -10.69 3.16 12.68
C TYR A 273 -11.61 1.99 12.30
N ALA A 274 -12.81 2.26 11.82
CA ALA A 274 -13.69 1.23 11.29
C ALA A 274 -13.06 0.51 10.09
N HIS A 275 -12.37 1.24 9.20
CA HIS A 275 -11.59 0.65 8.10
C HIS A 275 -10.36 -0.10 8.61
N ASP A 276 -9.68 0.41 9.62
CA ASP A 276 -8.55 -0.32 10.23
C ASP A 276 -9.00 -1.67 10.80
N LEU A 277 -10.14 -1.73 11.47
CA LEU A 277 -10.72 -2.99 11.95
C LEU A 277 -11.06 -3.94 10.79
N ASN A 278 -11.62 -3.40 9.70
CA ASN A 278 -11.93 -4.20 8.52
C ASN A 278 -10.68 -4.87 7.96
N TYR A 279 -9.62 -4.09 7.71
CA TYR A 279 -8.38 -4.63 7.17
C TYR A 279 -7.58 -5.44 8.18
N TYR A 280 -7.55 -5.05 9.46
CA TYR A 280 -6.80 -5.78 10.48
C TYR A 280 -7.34 -7.20 10.70
N TYR A 281 -8.67 -7.35 10.84
CA TYR A 281 -9.31 -8.63 11.08
C TYR A 281 -9.76 -9.36 9.81
N GLY A 282 -9.86 -8.67 8.69
CA GLY A 282 -10.20 -9.25 7.38
C GLY A 282 -9.00 -9.83 6.66
N SER A 283 -8.00 -9.00 6.41
CA SER A 283 -6.83 -9.39 5.61
C SER A 283 -5.48 -9.18 6.31
N GLY A 284 -5.48 -8.59 7.50
CA GLY A 284 -4.29 -8.24 8.25
C GLY A 284 -3.96 -9.23 9.38
N PRO A 285 -3.13 -8.80 10.35
CA PRO A 285 -2.62 -9.66 11.41
C PRO A 285 -3.69 -10.30 12.31
N GLY A 286 -4.89 -9.75 12.35
CA GLY A 286 -6.03 -10.31 13.09
C GLY A 286 -6.73 -11.49 12.39
N ASN A 287 -6.43 -11.77 11.13
CA ASN A 287 -6.89 -12.96 10.41
C ASN A 287 -5.85 -14.07 10.56
N ALA A 288 -6.26 -15.23 11.08
CA ALA A 288 -5.38 -16.34 11.39
C ALA A 288 -4.63 -16.95 10.18
N LEU A 289 -5.10 -16.71 8.96
CA LEU A 289 -4.50 -17.22 7.73
C LEU A 289 -3.74 -16.12 6.93
N SER A 290 -3.71 -14.91 7.44
CA SER A 290 -3.10 -13.81 6.69
C SER A 290 -1.60 -14.02 6.45
N ALA A 291 -0.86 -14.45 7.48
CA ALA A 291 0.54 -14.78 7.33
C ALA A 291 0.77 -15.94 6.35
N THR A 292 -0.11 -16.96 6.34
CA THR A 292 -0.05 -18.09 5.40
C THR A 292 -0.14 -17.60 3.95
N VAL A 293 -1.06 -16.69 3.68
CA VAL A 293 -1.32 -16.17 2.34
C VAL A 293 -0.23 -15.21 1.87
N GLY A 294 0.34 -14.42 2.77
CA GLY A 294 1.40 -13.46 2.43
C GLY A 294 2.81 -14.06 2.34
N TYR A 295 3.04 -15.19 3.02
CA TYR A 295 4.36 -15.80 3.17
C TYR A 295 5.05 -16.16 1.84
N PRO A 296 4.38 -16.70 0.83
CA PRO A 296 5.04 -17.10 -0.41
C PRO A 296 5.76 -15.94 -1.10
N TRP A 297 5.16 -14.75 -1.11
CA TRP A 297 5.81 -13.56 -1.68
C TRP A 297 7.04 -13.14 -0.86
N VAL A 298 6.91 -13.07 0.47
CA VAL A 298 8.03 -12.71 1.37
C VAL A 298 9.19 -13.69 1.23
N LYS A 299 8.88 -15.00 1.13
CA LYS A 299 9.87 -16.06 0.93
C LYS A 299 10.59 -15.91 -0.41
N ALA A 300 9.85 -15.72 -1.51
CA ALA A 300 10.44 -15.54 -2.83
C ALA A 300 11.37 -14.32 -2.90
N ILE A 301 10.97 -13.20 -2.30
CA ILE A 301 11.83 -12.01 -2.26
C ILE A 301 13.05 -12.22 -1.36
N SER A 302 12.90 -12.92 -0.22
CA SER A 302 14.04 -13.27 0.62
C SER A 302 15.08 -14.10 -0.14
N ASP A 303 14.64 -15.09 -0.93
CA ASP A 303 15.54 -15.93 -1.73
C ASP A 303 16.25 -15.13 -2.82
N LEU A 304 15.52 -14.26 -3.53
CA LEU A 304 16.08 -13.38 -4.54
C LEU A 304 17.11 -12.40 -3.94
N PHE A 305 16.86 -11.90 -2.74
CA PHE A 305 17.80 -11.01 -2.05
C PHE A 305 19.08 -11.74 -1.60
N GLN A 306 19.00 -13.04 -1.28
CA GLN A 306 20.15 -13.85 -0.95
C GLN A 306 21.07 -14.09 -2.16
N VAL A 307 20.50 -14.34 -3.35
CA VAL A 307 21.30 -14.49 -4.58
C VAL A 307 21.79 -13.16 -5.13
N GLY A 308 21.12 -12.05 -4.81
CA GLY A 308 21.48 -10.68 -5.17
C GLY A 308 20.98 -10.25 -6.56
N PRO A 309 21.20 -8.97 -6.92
CA PRO A 309 20.66 -8.37 -8.12
C PRO A 309 21.20 -9.00 -9.40
N ASN A 310 20.40 -8.98 -10.47
CA ASN A 310 20.71 -9.53 -11.81
C ASN A 310 21.05 -11.04 -11.78
N LYS A 311 20.47 -11.78 -10.85
CA LYS A 311 20.60 -13.24 -10.72
C LYS A 311 19.23 -13.84 -10.43
N THR A 312 19.09 -15.13 -10.74
CA THR A 312 17.92 -15.92 -10.35
C THR A 312 18.31 -17.01 -9.37
N VAL A 313 17.31 -17.58 -8.68
CA VAL A 313 17.50 -18.74 -7.81
C VAL A 313 17.88 -19.98 -8.62
N GLU A 314 18.43 -20.99 -7.93
CA GLU A 314 18.78 -22.26 -8.57
C GLU A 314 17.54 -22.90 -9.25
N GLY A 315 17.70 -23.33 -10.49
CA GLY A 315 16.62 -23.89 -11.32
C GLY A 315 15.69 -22.85 -11.96
N GLY A 316 15.87 -21.56 -11.71
CA GLY A 316 15.11 -20.51 -12.38
C GLY A 316 15.58 -20.26 -13.80
N THR A 317 14.67 -19.83 -14.65
CA THR A 317 14.94 -19.49 -16.09
C THR A 317 14.87 -17.99 -16.35
N LEU A 318 14.22 -17.22 -15.48
CA LEU A 318 14.08 -15.78 -15.55
C LEU A 318 15.04 -15.08 -14.58
N VAL A 319 15.71 -14.04 -15.03
CA VAL A 319 16.49 -13.12 -14.17
C VAL A 319 15.63 -11.90 -13.89
N PRO A 320 15.12 -11.72 -12.66
CA PRO A 320 14.34 -10.55 -12.33
C PRO A 320 15.18 -9.27 -12.41
N PRO A 321 14.58 -8.13 -12.82
CA PRO A 321 15.27 -6.85 -12.76
C PRO A 321 15.62 -6.46 -11.32
N PRO A 322 16.59 -5.56 -11.09
CA PRO A 322 16.91 -5.04 -9.75
C PRO A 322 15.70 -4.39 -9.05
N LEU A 323 14.76 -3.82 -9.81
CA LEU A 323 13.47 -3.36 -9.31
C LEU A 323 12.38 -4.36 -9.67
N ILE A 324 11.92 -5.13 -8.70
CA ILE A 324 10.86 -6.14 -8.85
C ILE A 324 9.53 -5.46 -8.51
N MET A 325 8.59 -5.44 -9.47
CA MET A 325 7.32 -4.73 -9.33
C MET A 325 6.14 -5.68 -9.50
N GLY A 326 5.33 -5.84 -8.45
CA GLY A 326 4.06 -6.57 -8.48
C GLY A 326 2.87 -5.63 -8.25
N PHE A 327 1.88 -5.63 -9.15
CA PHE A 327 0.68 -4.80 -9.08
C PHE A 327 -0.53 -5.66 -8.76
N SER A 328 -1.20 -5.36 -7.64
CA SER A 328 -2.29 -6.18 -7.09
C SER A 328 -3.40 -5.29 -6.49
N HIS A 329 -4.06 -5.78 -5.47
CA HIS A 329 -5.20 -5.14 -4.79
C HIS A 329 -4.87 -4.79 -3.34
N ASP A 330 -5.70 -3.95 -2.74
CA ASP A 330 -5.58 -3.51 -1.35
C ASP A 330 -5.58 -4.64 -0.33
N ASN A 331 -6.39 -5.67 -0.53
CA ASN A 331 -6.50 -6.82 0.36
C ASN A 331 -5.33 -7.81 0.26
N ASN A 332 -4.39 -7.61 -0.67
CA ASN A 332 -3.18 -8.44 -0.80
C ASN A 332 -1.95 -7.81 -0.12
N LEU A 333 -2.01 -6.55 0.30
CA LEU A 333 -0.92 -5.90 1.04
C LEU A 333 -0.88 -6.32 2.52
N PRO A 334 -2.01 -6.33 3.27
CA PRO A 334 -2.02 -6.74 4.66
C PRO A 334 -1.52 -8.17 4.93
N PRO A 335 -1.75 -9.17 4.06
CA PRO A 335 -1.12 -10.48 4.18
C PRO A 335 0.41 -10.44 4.17
N ILE A 336 1.00 -9.62 3.32
CA ILE A 336 2.46 -9.46 3.25
C ILE A 336 3.02 -8.92 4.57
N ILE A 337 2.40 -7.88 5.14
CA ILE A 337 2.84 -7.35 6.43
C ILE A 337 2.62 -8.35 7.57
N SER A 338 1.58 -9.19 7.50
CA SER A 338 1.35 -10.26 8.47
C SER A 338 2.43 -11.34 8.39
N ALA A 339 2.86 -11.70 7.17
CA ALA A 339 3.94 -12.64 6.92
C ALA A 339 5.33 -12.07 7.30
N LEU A 340 5.47 -10.75 7.36
CA LEU A 340 6.65 -10.08 7.92
C LEU A 340 6.60 -9.93 9.44
N GLY A 341 5.55 -10.40 10.10
CA GLY A 341 5.35 -10.30 11.55
C GLY A 341 5.00 -8.89 12.03
N LEU A 342 4.73 -7.94 11.12
CA LEU A 342 4.41 -6.56 11.48
C LEU A 342 3.03 -6.47 12.12
N TRP A 343 2.91 -5.73 13.23
CA TRP A 343 1.66 -5.49 13.95
C TRP A 343 0.89 -6.73 14.44
N ASN A 344 1.54 -7.91 14.48
CA ASN A 344 0.93 -9.14 14.97
C ASN A 344 0.71 -9.09 16.48
N THR A 345 1.72 -8.60 17.22
CA THR A 345 1.69 -8.47 18.67
C THR A 345 2.34 -7.16 19.11
N SER A 346 2.00 -6.70 20.30
CA SER A 346 2.59 -5.50 20.87
C SER A 346 2.82 -5.70 22.37
N ALA A 347 4.03 -5.47 22.81
CA ALA A 347 4.38 -5.43 24.23
C ALA A 347 3.59 -4.32 24.99
N SER A 348 3.13 -3.28 24.28
CA SER A 348 2.30 -2.20 24.82
C SER A 348 0.81 -2.56 24.93
N GLY A 349 0.39 -3.75 24.47
CA GLY A 349 -1.01 -4.17 24.48
C GLY A 349 -1.92 -3.41 23.48
N ILE A 350 -1.34 -2.77 22.44
CA ILE A 350 -2.11 -2.09 21.38
C ILE A 350 -2.78 -3.13 20.48
N TYR A 351 -2.08 -4.22 20.20
CA TYR A 351 -2.56 -5.30 19.34
C TYR A 351 -2.92 -6.55 20.15
N PRO A 352 -3.99 -7.27 19.77
CA PRO A 352 -4.91 -6.97 18.65
C PRO A 352 -5.72 -5.69 18.87
N LEU A 353 -6.15 -5.03 17.77
CA LEU A 353 -6.94 -3.80 17.84
C LEU A 353 -8.26 -4.01 18.61
N SER A 354 -8.62 -3.05 19.47
CA SER A 354 -9.88 -3.10 20.20
C SER A 354 -11.08 -2.97 19.24
N LYS A 355 -12.08 -3.85 19.40
CA LYS A 355 -13.29 -3.88 18.56
C LYS A 355 -14.33 -2.83 18.95
N THR A 356 -14.16 -2.16 20.07
CA THR A 356 -15.17 -1.27 20.66
C THR A 356 -14.64 0.11 21.04
N GLN A 357 -13.32 0.29 21.04
CA GLN A 357 -12.69 1.54 21.40
C GLN A 357 -11.57 1.89 20.44
N ARG A 358 -11.63 3.10 19.87
CA ARG A 358 -10.56 3.61 19.03
C ARG A 358 -9.24 3.68 19.81
N ARG A 359 -8.17 3.17 19.17
CA ARG A 359 -6.80 3.21 19.69
C ARG A 359 -6.04 4.32 18.99
N PRO A 360 -5.89 5.50 19.59
CA PRO A 360 -5.21 6.65 18.95
C PRO A 360 -3.73 6.39 18.72
N ASP A 361 -3.11 5.57 19.56
CA ASP A 361 -1.71 5.19 19.57
C ASP A 361 -1.34 4.04 18.61
N ARG A 362 -2.31 3.53 17.84
CA ARG A 362 -2.06 2.47 16.86
C ARG A 362 -1.20 2.97 15.71
N THR A 363 -0.32 2.11 15.23
CA THR A 363 0.52 2.33 14.04
C THR A 363 0.00 1.61 12.80
N PHE A 364 -0.81 0.55 12.95
CA PHE A 364 -1.57 -0.02 11.85
C PHE A 364 -2.72 0.92 11.46
N ARG A 365 -2.64 1.52 10.29
CA ARG A 365 -3.69 2.39 9.73
C ARG A 365 -3.95 2.03 8.28
N SER A 366 -5.20 1.77 7.94
CA SER A 366 -5.61 1.44 6.57
C SER A 366 -5.26 2.55 5.58
N SER A 367 -5.44 3.83 5.97
CA SER A 367 -5.05 4.98 5.16
C SER A 367 -3.55 5.04 4.86
N TYR A 368 -2.69 4.46 5.73
CA TYR A 368 -1.23 4.45 5.58
C TYR A 368 -0.71 3.20 4.87
N LEU A 369 -1.53 2.17 4.70
CA LEU A 369 -1.15 0.91 4.10
C LEU A 369 -1.82 0.69 2.75
N VAL A 370 -3.16 0.84 2.72
CA VAL A 370 -3.98 0.45 1.58
C VAL A 370 -4.63 1.63 0.85
N ALA A 371 -4.10 2.85 1.00
CA ALA A 371 -4.45 3.98 0.14
C ALA A 371 -4.38 3.59 -1.35
N PHE A 372 -5.04 4.31 -2.24
CA PHE A 372 -4.83 4.10 -3.67
C PHE A 372 -3.35 4.19 -4.03
N ARG A 373 -2.86 3.30 -4.89
CA ARG A 373 -1.43 3.16 -5.21
C ARG A 373 -0.53 2.87 -3.98
N GLY A 374 -1.10 2.51 -2.84
CA GLY A 374 -0.34 2.13 -1.65
C GLY A 374 0.51 0.89 -1.90
N TYR A 375 1.62 0.76 -1.16
CA TYR A 375 2.55 -0.34 -1.36
C TYR A 375 3.26 -0.79 -0.09
N VAL A 376 3.72 -2.03 -0.15
CA VAL A 376 4.76 -2.57 0.72
C VAL A 376 6.00 -2.81 -0.14
N ALA A 377 7.16 -2.36 0.34
CA ALA A 377 8.43 -2.56 -0.35
C ALA A 377 9.47 -3.14 0.59
N LEU A 378 10.30 -4.03 0.03
CA LEU A 378 11.53 -4.50 0.64
C LEU A 378 12.70 -3.95 -0.17
N GLU A 379 13.70 -3.41 0.49
CA GLU A 379 14.93 -2.92 -0.12
C GLU A 379 16.11 -3.74 0.40
N ARG A 380 16.95 -4.22 -0.52
CA ARG A 380 18.26 -4.81 -0.22
C ARG A 380 19.29 -3.69 -0.28
N LEU A 381 20.06 -3.55 0.80
CA LEU A 381 21.07 -2.52 0.93
C LEU A 381 22.45 -3.15 1.06
N SER A 382 23.38 -2.77 0.19
CA SER A 382 24.80 -3.03 0.38
C SER A 382 25.43 -1.85 1.11
N CYS A 383 26.03 -2.11 2.26
CA CYS A 383 26.66 -1.10 3.11
C CYS A 383 28.14 -1.39 3.28
N SER A 384 28.99 -0.38 3.07
CA SER A 384 30.40 -0.50 3.38
C SER A 384 30.64 -0.35 4.88
N THR A 385 31.46 -1.22 5.45
CA THR A 385 31.96 -1.02 6.82
C THR A 385 32.95 0.13 6.83
N TRP A 386 32.62 1.22 7.50
CA TRP A 386 33.49 2.38 7.59
C TRP A 386 34.77 2.03 8.37
N SER A 387 35.90 2.06 7.68
CA SER A 387 37.18 2.30 8.35
C SER A 387 37.51 3.80 8.25
N SER A 388 38.15 4.37 9.25
CA SER A 388 38.49 5.80 9.29
C SER A 388 39.47 6.25 8.18
N SER A 389 39.82 5.35 7.25
CA SER A 389 40.69 5.55 6.10
C SER A 389 39.95 5.59 4.74
N ASP A 390 38.62 5.41 4.73
CA ASP A 390 37.87 5.32 3.47
C ASP A 390 37.61 6.70 2.87
N SER A 391 37.93 6.85 1.57
CA SER A 391 37.68 8.06 0.81
C SER A 391 36.32 7.96 0.14
N VAL A 392 35.44 8.95 0.35
CA VAL A 392 34.16 9.06 -0.34
C VAL A 392 34.37 9.84 -1.65
N TYR A 393 34.07 9.22 -2.78
CA TYR A 393 34.07 9.87 -4.08
C TYR A 393 32.65 10.12 -4.56
N HIS A 394 32.35 11.38 -4.88
CA HIS A 394 31.11 11.76 -5.53
C HIS A 394 31.32 11.83 -7.05
N VAL A 395 30.72 10.93 -7.80
CA VAL A 395 30.72 10.95 -9.26
C VAL A 395 29.28 11.18 -9.72
N ALA A 396 29.03 12.36 -10.30
CA ALA A 396 27.84 12.73 -11.05
C ALA A 396 26.54 12.02 -10.59
N ASN A 397 26.04 12.38 -9.39
CA ASN A 397 24.80 11.88 -8.79
C ASN A 397 24.82 10.41 -8.28
N GLN A 398 25.93 9.72 -8.32
CA GLN A 398 26.12 8.45 -7.64
C GLN A 398 27.24 8.59 -6.62
N THR A 399 26.98 8.22 -5.38
CA THR A 399 28.05 8.04 -4.39
C THR A 399 28.61 6.64 -4.62
N THR A 400 29.75 6.55 -5.28
CA THR A 400 30.47 5.28 -5.36
C THR A 400 31.42 5.23 -4.16
N ILE A 401 31.17 4.31 -3.26
CA ILE A 401 32.05 4.05 -2.12
C ILE A 401 33.06 3.02 -2.59
N ALA A 402 34.30 3.44 -2.79
CA ALA A 402 35.41 2.51 -2.96
C ALA A 402 35.82 2.04 -1.57
N SER A 403 35.25 0.92 -1.10
CA SER A 403 35.68 0.31 0.16
C SER A 403 36.61 -0.85 -0.11
N THR A 404 37.63 -0.95 0.72
CA THR A 404 38.50 -2.14 0.82
C THR A 404 38.06 -3.05 1.98
N GLY A 405 36.87 -2.77 2.56
CA GLY A 405 36.29 -3.52 3.68
C GLY A 405 35.22 -4.52 3.21
N ASP A 406 34.85 -5.45 4.08
CA ASP A 406 33.78 -6.40 3.86
C ASP A 406 32.44 -5.65 3.67
N GLU A 407 31.75 -5.88 2.55
CA GLU A 407 30.40 -5.38 2.33
C GLU A 407 29.42 -6.19 3.17
N SER A 408 28.62 -5.50 3.97
CA SER A 408 27.52 -6.10 4.71
C SER A 408 26.19 -5.77 4.05
N VAL A 409 25.32 -6.76 3.93
CA VAL A 409 24.03 -6.63 3.25
C VAL A 409 22.88 -6.63 4.27
N TYR A 410 21.94 -5.74 4.05
CA TYR A 410 20.79 -5.52 4.95
C TYR A 410 19.48 -5.48 4.18
N VAL A 411 18.38 -5.68 4.90
CA VAL A 411 17.01 -5.57 4.39
C VAL A 411 16.25 -4.49 5.15
N ARG A 412 15.51 -3.65 4.43
CA ARG A 412 14.62 -2.64 4.97
C ARG A 412 13.21 -2.82 4.42
N VAL A 413 12.21 -2.70 5.28
CA VAL A 413 10.79 -2.70 4.89
C VAL A 413 10.28 -1.27 4.85
N ARG A 414 9.45 -0.96 3.85
CA ARG A 414 8.71 0.31 3.73
C ARG A 414 7.23 0.05 3.54
N VAL A 415 6.42 0.88 4.16
CA VAL A 415 4.97 0.97 3.91
C VAL A 415 4.67 2.40 3.50
N ASN A 416 4.18 2.59 2.28
CA ASN A 416 3.93 3.92 1.69
C ASN A 416 5.07 4.92 1.99
N ASN A 417 6.28 4.53 1.63
CA ASN A 417 7.53 5.28 1.80
C ASN A 417 8.07 5.39 3.23
N ALA A 418 7.31 5.11 4.28
CA ALA A 418 7.80 5.10 5.65
C ALA A 418 8.53 3.79 5.97
N PRO A 419 9.78 3.82 6.48
CA PRO A 419 10.45 2.63 6.98
C PRO A 419 9.73 2.07 8.21
N VAL A 420 9.61 0.73 8.24
CA VAL A 420 9.01 -0.01 9.36
C VAL A 420 10.02 -1.05 9.84
N PRO A 421 10.33 -1.10 11.15
CA PRO A 421 11.31 -2.03 11.68
C PRO A 421 10.79 -3.46 11.65
N ILE A 422 11.63 -4.41 11.23
CA ILE A 422 11.32 -5.85 11.30
C ILE A 422 11.38 -6.29 12.78
N PRO A 423 10.36 -6.97 13.30
CA PRO A 423 10.34 -7.42 14.68
C PRO A 423 11.56 -8.27 15.04
N GLY A 424 12.26 -7.91 16.12
CA GLY A 424 13.46 -8.62 16.55
C GLY A 424 14.70 -8.45 15.67
N CYS A 425 14.61 -7.73 14.55
CA CYS A 425 15.72 -7.54 13.61
C CYS A 425 15.78 -6.12 13.05
N ALA A 426 16.12 -5.14 13.89
CA ALA A 426 16.18 -3.72 13.52
C ALA A 426 17.46 -3.05 14.04
N TYR A 427 18.60 -3.77 14.01
CA TYR A 427 19.86 -3.33 14.61
C TYR A 427 20.95 -2.97 13.60
N GLY A 428 20.64 -3.05 12.31
CA GLY A 428 21.52 -2.55 11.24
C GLY A 428 21.36 -1.03 11.01
N PRO A 429 22.13 -0.45 10.09
CA PRO A 429 22.08 0.97 9.75
C PRO A 429 20.66 1.42 9.40
N GLY A 430 20.15 2.50 10.02
CA GLY A 430 18.79 2.99 9.78
C GLY A 430 17.67 2.00 10.17
N SER A 431 17.89 1.20 11.22
CA SER A 431 16.97 0.16 11.71
C SER A 431 16.67 -0.94 10.68
N THR A 432 17.67 -1.29 9.86
CA THR A 432 17.62 -2.40 8.91
C THR A 432 17.94 -3.74 9.60
N CYS A 433 17.63 -4.84 8.95
CA CYS A 433 17.93 -6.20 9.38
C CYS A 433 19.08 -6.77 8.53
N PRO A 434 20.16 -7.34 9.08
CA PRO A 434 21.16 -8.07 8.30
C PRO A 434 20.51 -9.16 7.45
N LEU A 435 20.96 -9.34 6.21
CA LEU A 435 20.30 -10.21 5.23
C LEU A 435 20.25 -11.68 5.68
N ASP A 436 21.32 -12.20 6.28
CA ASP A 436 21.38 -13.56 6.81
C ASP A 436 20.38 -13.77 7.97
N HIS A 437 20.25 -12.80 8.85
CA HIS A 437 19.25 -12.82 9.92
C HIS A 437 17.83 -12.69 9.37
N PHE A 438 17.62 -11.83 8.36
CA PHE A 438 16.33 -11.74 7.68
C PHE A 438 15.95 -13.08 7.02
N ALA A 439 16.89 -13.72 6.36
CA ALA A 439 16.68 -15.03 5.75
C ALA A 439 16.32 -16.11 6.78
N SER A 440 17.03 -16.15 7.92
CA SER A 440 16.69 -17.06 9.02
C SER A 440 15.31 -16.76 9.62
N TYR A 441 15.02 -15.49 9.87
CA TYR A 441 13.70 -15.03 10.36
C TYR A 441 12.56 -15.47 9.44
N VAL A 442 12.72 -15.32 8.12
CA VAL A 442 11.71 -15.75 7.14
C VAL A 442 11.60 -17.27 7.10
N ASN A 443 12.71 -18.00 7.06
CA ASN A 443 12.72 -19.45 6.88
C ASN A 443 12.33 -20.23 8.14
N GLU A 444 12.48 -19.65 9.32
CA GLU A 444 12.24 -20.32 10.61
C GLU A 444 11.02 -19.70 11.30
N ASP A 445 11.12 -18.45 11.77
CA ASP A 445 10.08 -17.83 12.58
C ASP A 445 8.80 -17.59 11.79
N MET A 446 8.91 -16.97 10.62
CA MET A 446 7.73 -16.65 9.81
C MET A 446 7.15 -17.88 9.14
N LYS A 447 7.98 -18.85 8.73
CA LYS A 447 7.50 -20.15 8.24
C LYS A 447 6.70 -20.91 9.29
N ALA A 448 7.14 -20.87 10.55
CA ALA A 448 6.39 -21.49 11.65
C ALA A 448 5.00 -20.85 11.86
N VAL A 449 4.91 -19.51 11.73
CA VAL A 449 3.62 -18.79 11.81
C VAL A 449 2.75 -19.06 10.59
N ALA A 450 3.31 -19.02 9.39
CA ALA A 450 2.60 -19.21 8.13
C ALA A 450 2.11 -20.66 7.95
N GLY A 451 2.87 -21.64 8.42
CA GLY A 451 2.58 -23.06 8.21
C GLY A 451 2.73 -23.47 6.74
N ASN A 452 2.14 -24.61 6.39
CA ASN A 452 2.05 -25.07 5.01
C ASN A 452 0.83 -24.43 4.33
N PHE A 453 1.02 -23.83 3.17
CA PHE A 453 -0.05 -23.12 2.46
C PHE A 453 -1.19 -24.07 2.06
N GLY A 454 -0.88 -25.20 1.40
CA GLY A 454 -1.90 -26.14 0.94
C GLY A 454 -2.71 -26.74 2.08
N GLU A 455 -2.04 -27.19 3.12
CA GLU A 455 -2.69 -27.75 4.30
C GLU A 455 -3.62 -26.75 4.97
N ARG A 456 -3.14 -25.51 5.23
CA ARG A 456 -3.91 -24.47 5.91
C ARG A 456 -5.03 -23.88 5.05
N CYS A 457 -4.86 -23.88 3.74
CA CYS A 457 -5.86 -23.41 2.78
C CYS A 457 -6.88 -24.51 2.39
N GLY A 458 -6.62 -25.78 2.73
CA GLY A 458 -7.48 -26.92 2.39
C GLY A 458 -7.35 -27.34 0.93
N LEU A 459 -6.12 -27.28 0.37
CA LEU A 459 -5.80 -27.69 -0.98
C LEU A 459 -5.19 -29.11 -0.96
N GLU A 460 -5.53 -29.95 -1.95
CA GLU A 460 -4.98 -31.30 -2.09
C GLU A 460 -3.52 -31.27 -2.58
N GLU A 461 -3.21 -30.32 -3.46
CA GLU A 461 -1.85 -30.08 -3.96
C GLU A 461 -1.52 -28.62 -3.80
N SER A 462 -0.32 -28.29 -3.33
CA SER A 462 0.14 -26.92 -3.25
C SER A 462 1.61 -26.79 -3.54
N VAL A 463 1.97 -25.67 -4.12
CA VAL A 463 3.34 -25.21 -4.26
C VAL A 463 3.54 -24.07 -3.26
N ASP A 464 4.47 -24.22 -2.33
CA ASP A 464 4.72 -23.26 -1.25
C ASP A 464 5.54 -22.02 -1.70
N THR A 465 5.92 -21.95 -2.99
CA THR A 465 6.78 -20.90 -3.53
C THR A 465 6.17 -20.27 -4.77
N LEU A 466 6.35 -18.96 -4.93
CA LEU A 466 6.00 -18.26 -6.16
C LEU A 466 7.02 -18.62 -7.26
N GLN A 467 6.54 -18.95 -8.45
CA GLN A 467 7.38 -19.32 -9.60
C GLN A 467 7.51 -18.18 -10.61
N PHE A 468 6.50 -17.35 -10.76
CA PHE A 468 6.46 -16.30 -11.79
C PHE A 468 7.62 -15.27 -11.70
N LEU A 469 8.26 -15.13 -10.55
CA LEU A 469 9.41 -14.23 -10.37
C LEU A 469 10.72 -14.84 -10.92
N THR A 470 10.78 -16.14 -11.11
CA THR A 470 12.00 -16.86 -11.46
C THR A 470 11.86 -17.76 -12.68
N GLN A 471 10.63 -18.00 -13.12
CA GLN A 471 10.33 -18.82 -14.29
C GLN A 471 9.34 -18.08 -15.19
N ASP A 472 9.55 -18.21 -16.49
CA ASP A 472 8.59 -17.73 -17.49
C ASP A 472 7.65 -18.89 -17.88
N SER A 473 6.41 -18.57 -18.24
CA SER A 473 5.40 -19.56 -18.62
C SER A 473 4.49 -19.00 -19.72
N ASP A 474 4.26 -19.83 -20.74
CA ASP A 474 3.30 -19.54 -21.81
C ASP A 474 1.85 -19.44 -21.30
N SER A 475 1.58 -19.86 -20.04
CA SER A 475 0.26 -19.73 -19.41
C SER A 475 -0.03 -18.30 -18.92
N TYR A 476 0.98 -17.43 -18.81
CA TYR A 476 0.80 -16.04 -18.44
C TYR A 476 0.38 -15.19 -19.63
N GLY A 477 -0.36 -14.12 -19.34
CA GLY A 477 -0.57 -13.08 -20.35
C GLY A 477 0.69 -12.21 -20.49
N HIS A 478 1.10 -11.96 -21.73
CA HIS A 478 2.30 -11.16 -22.03
C HIS A 478 1.92 -9.93 -22.83
N GLN A 479 2.34 -8.76 -22.39
CA GLN A 479 2.11 -7.50 -23.08
C GLN A 479 3.40 -6.68 -23.12
N ILE A 480 3.74 -6.15 -24.29
CA ILE A 480 4.84 -5.20 -24.45
C ILE A 480 4.28 -3.78 -24.41
N VAL A 481 4.84 -2.96 -23.54
CA VAL A 481 4.54 -1.53 -23.46
C VAL A 481 5.66 -0.78 -24.14
N SER A 482 5.34 -0.17 -25.28
CA SER A 482 6.21 0.77 -25.98
C SER A 482 5.97 2.19 -25.44
N ILE A 483 7.03 2.98 -25.38
CA ILE A 483 6.98 4.40 -25.00
C ILE A 483 6.67 5.25 -26.22
#